data_b0c23a573522903fb60dc04a0dcee3c5
#
_entry.id   b0c23a573522903fb60dc04a0dcee3c5
#
_cell.length_a   1.000
_cell.length_b   1.000
_cell.length_c   1.000
_cell.angle_alpha   90.00
_cell.angle_beta   90.00
_cell.angle_gamma   90.00
#
_symmetry.space_group_name_H-M   'P 1'
#
loop_
_entity.id
_entity.type
_entity.pdbx_description
1 polymer ?
#
loop_
_entity_poly.entity_id
_entity_poly.type
_entity_poly.pdbx_seq_one_letter_code
_entity_poly.pdbx_strand_id
1 'polypeptide(L)'
;MTIEIVSATAAVVTLGGDHDVSSLEAIEDAFRVAGAGRDLLVDLTACTFIDSTIIKLLLRTMRVLEATGARFELVIDPSPSGHVSRVSALMGIADVISTHDTRRDGIRSLSAAADGETL
;
A
#
# COMPACT_ATOMS: atom_id res chain seq x y z
N MET A 1 7.76 -3.93 10.32
CA MET A 1 7.61 -3.00 9.18
C MET A 1 8.95 -2.82 8.49
N THR A 2 8.95 -2.95 7.19
CA THR A 2 10.17 -2.78 6.38
C THR A 2 9.90 -1.86 5.20
N ILE A 3 10.95 -1.17 4.74
CA ILE A 3 10.92 -0.35 3.52
C ILE A 3 11.94 -0.93 2.55
N GLU A 4 11.54 -1.13 1.31
CA GLU A 4 12.41 -1.62 0.25
C GLU A 4 12.30 -0.70 -0.97
N ILE A 5 13.42 -0.16 -1.42
CA ILE A 5 13.47 0.61 -2.66
C ILE A 5 13.70 -0.38 -3.80
N VAL A 6 12.68 -0.61 -4.62
CA VAL A 6 12.75 -1.62 -5.69
C VAL A 6 13.24 -1.04 -7.01
N SER A 7 13.14 0.27 -7.17
CA SER A 7 13.67 0.98 -8.34
C SER A 7 13.82 2.47 -8.00
N ALA A 8 14.32 3.26 -8.93
CA ALA A 8 14.43 4.71 -8.76
C ALA A 8 13.05 5.36 -8.57
N THR A 9 11.98 4.72 -9.06
CA THR A 9 10.63 5.30 -9.09
C THR A 9 9.62 4.55 -8.26
N ALA A 10 10.01 3.50 -7.54
CA ALA A 10 9.07 2.68 -6.76
C ALA A 10 9.69 2.15 -5.47
N ALA A 11 8.88 2.12 -4.42
CA ALA A 11 9.22 1.55 -3.12
C ALA A 11 8.10 0.65 -2.63
N VAL A 12 8.46 -0.31 -1.78
CA VAL A 12 7.52 -1.21 -1.10
C VAL A 12 7.66 -1.04 0.40
N VAL A 13 6.54 -0.79 1.07
CA VAL A 13 6.47 -0.83 2.54
C VAL A 13 5.69 -2.07 2.93
N THR A 14 6.30 -2.92 3.74
CA THR A 14 5.67 -4.15 4.25
C THR A 14 5.23 -3.93 5.69
N LEU A 15 3.94 -4.16 5.95
CA LEU A 15 3.36 -4.10 7.29
C LEU A 15 3.01 -5.52 7.71
N GLY A 16 3.76 -6.08 8.66
CA GLY A 16 3.48 -7.40 9.21
C GLY A 16 2.95 -7.29 10.63
N GLY A 17 2.13 -8.26 11.05
CA GLY A 17 1.56 -8.29 12.38
C GLY A 17 0.37 -7.37 12.56
N ASP A 18 0.13 -6.95 13.81
CA ASP A 18 -1.01 -6.14 14.19
C ASP A 18 -0.66 -4.65 14.14
N HIS A 19 -1.53 -3.86 13.51
CA HIS A 19 -1.35 -2.42 13.44
C HIS A 19 -2.61 -1.67 13.87
N ASP A 20 -2.46 -0.84 14.89
CA ASP A 20 -3.51 0.01 15.44
C ASP A 20 -3.00 1.45 15.55
N VAL A 21 -3.72 2.28 16.31
CA VAL A 21 -3.37 3.70 16.49
C VAL A 21 -1.95 3.88 17.06
N SER A 22 -1.42 2.91 17.81
CA SER A 22 -0.06 3.01 18.37
C SER A 22 1.02 2.93 17.30
N SER A 23 0.71 2.34 16.14
CA SER A 23 1.63 2.24 15.01
C SER A 23 1.51 3.41 14.03
N LEU A 24 0.52 4.26 14.19
CA LEU A 24 0.14 5.27 13.19
C LEU A 24 1.29 6.17 12.78
N GLU A 25 1.98 6.77 13.76
CA GLU A 25 3.06 7.71 13.49
C GLU A 25 4.23 7.05 12.74
N ALA A 26 4.62 5.86 13.16
CA ALA A 26 5.70 5.12 12.51
C ALA A 26 5.36 4.75 11.07
N ILE A 27 4.12 4.33 10.82
CA ILE A 27 3.66 3.99 9.46
C ILE A 27 3.58 5.24 8.59
N GLU A 28 3.06 6.33 9.13
CA GLU A 28 2.98 7.61 8.42
C GLU A 28 4.38 8.09 7.99
N ASP A 29 5.36 8.01 8.90
CA ASP A 29 6.74 8.35 8.59
C ASP A 29 7.33 7.45 7.51
N ALA A 30 7.07 6.15 7.59
CA ALA A 30 7.54 5.19 6.58
C ALA A 30 6.97 5.50 5.20
N PHE A 31 5.68 5.82 5.11
CA PHE A 31 5.05 6.17 3.84
C PHE A 31 5.63 7.47 3.27
N ARG A 32 5.87 8.46 4.11
CA ARG A 32 6.45 9.73 3.68
C ARG A 32 7.86 9.55 3.12
N VAL A 33 8.69 8.76 3.80
CA VAL A 33 10.06 8.50 3.38
C VAL A 33 10.08 7.64 2.10
N ALA A 34 9.35 6.54 2.09
CA ALA A 34 9.33 5.62 0.96
C ALA A 34 8.69 6.22 -0.29
N GLY A 35 7.62 7.00 -0.11
CA GLY A 35 6.87 7.60 -1.21
C GLY A 35 7.45 8.94 -1.71
N ALA A 36 8.58 9.40 -1.17
CA ALA A 36 9.17 10.66 -1.59
C ALA A 36 9.74 10.56 -3.02
N GLY A 37 9.02 11.12 -4.00
CA GLY A 37 9.40 11.06 -5.40
C GLY A 37 9.26 9.66 -6.02
N ARG A 38 8.45 8.79 -5.45
CA ARG A 38 8.28 7.40 -5.91
C ARG A 38 6.84 6.97 -5.85
N ASP A 39 6.50 5.98 -6.66
CA ASP A 39 5.28 5.19 -6.48
C ASP A 39 5.44 4.30 -5.25
N LEU A 40 4.34 4.04 -4.56
CA LEU A 40 4.36 3.29 -3.30
C LEU A 40 3.42 2.09 -3.38
N LEU A 41 3.98 0.92 -3.10
CA LEU A 41 3.21 -0.31 -2.90
C LEU A 41 3.26 -0.67 -1.42
N VAL A 42 2.10 -0.86 -0.81
CA VAL A 42 2.00 -1.30 0.59
C VAL A 42 1.60 -2.76 0.62
N ASP A 43 2.47 -3.60 1.14
CA ASP A 43 2.24 -5.04 1.24
C ASP A 43 1.64 -5.37 2.61
N LEU A 44 0.39 -5.78 2.60
CA LEU A 44 -0.39 -6.15 3.79
C LEU A 44 -0.57 -7.67 3.93
N THR A 45 0.13 -8.48 3.13
CA THR A 45 -0.09 -9.93 3.16
C THR A 45 0.28 -10.58 4.48
N ALA A 46 1.25 -10.04 5.20
CA ALA A 46 1.63 -10.53 6.53
C ALA A 46 0.95 -9.76 7.67
N CYS A 47 0.09 -8.81 7.35
CA CYS A 47 -0.66 -8.03 8.34
C CYS A 47 -1.82 -8.87 8.86
N THR A 48 -1.91 -9.04 10.18
CA THR A 48 -2.92 -9.88 10.82
C THR A 48 -4.08 -9.09 11.40
N PHE A 49 -3.87 -7.80 11.63
CA PHE A 49 -4.89 -6.90 12.14
C PHE A 49 -4.61 -5.47 11.67
N ILE A 50 -5.67 -4.77 11.30
CA ILE A 50 -5.60 -3.36 10.91
C ILE A 50 -6.89 -2.68 11.39
N ASP A 51 -6.78 -1.51 12.01
CA ASP A 51 -7.96 -0.76 12.45
C ASP A 51 -8.33 0.36 11.48
N SER A 52 -9.45 1.03 11.76
CA SER A 52 -9.96 2.09 10.91
C SER A 52 -9.02 3.29 10.81
N THR A 53 -8.21 3.53 11.84
CA THR A 53 -7.23 4.63 11.84
C THR A 53 -6.18 4.41 10.78
N ILE A 54 -5.67 3.16 10.67
CA ILE A 54 -4.69 2.80 9.66
C ILE A 54 -5.30 2.84 8.26
N ILE A 55 -6.56 2.37 8.12
CA ILE A 55 -7.25 2.43 6.84
C ILE A 55 -7.42 3.87 6.37
N LYS A 56 -7.77 4.78 7.27
CA LYS A 56 -7.84 6.21 6.94
C LYS A 56 -6.49 6.75 6.49
N LEU A 57 -5.40 6.30 7.11
CA LEU A 57 -4.05 6.68 6.70
C LEU A 57 -3.74 6.18 5.27
N LEU A 58 -4.12 4.96 4.94
CA LEU A 58 -3.95 4.43 3.57
C LEU A 58 -4.67 5.32 2.55
N LEU A 59 -5.92 5.67 2.82
CA LEU A 59 -6.71 6.52 1.93
C LEU A 59 -6.13 7.93 1.79
N ARG A 60 -5.69 8.52 2.89
CA ARG A 60 -5.07 9.85 2.88
C ARG A 60 -3.76 9.84 2.11
N THR A 61 -2.93 8.81 2.32
CA THR A 61 -1.66 8.67 1.62
C THR A 61 -1.86 8.52 0.10
N MET A 62 -2.85 7.74 -0.29
CA MET A 62 -3.23 7.61 -1.69
C MET A 62 -3.53 8.97 -2.31
N ARG A 63 -4.36 9.78 -1.65
CA ARG A 63 -4.75 11.10 -2.16
C ARG A 63 -3.55 12.04 -2.31
N VAL A 64 -2.66 12.03 -1.31
CA VAL A 64 -1.46 12.86 -1.34
C VAL A 64 -0.54 12.47 -2.50
N LEU A 65 -0.30 11.18 -2.68
CA LEU A 65 0.56 10.69 -3.75
C LEU A 65 -0.04 10.93 -5.13
N GLU A 66 -1.32 10.65 -5.31
CA GLU A 66 -1.99 10.88 -6.58
C GLU A 66 -1.98 12.35 -6.98
N ALA A 67 -2.06 13.26 -6.03
CA ALA A 67 -1.97 14.71 -6.29
C ALA A 67 -0.61 15.12 -6.85
N THR A 68 0.43 14.32 -6.60
CA THR A 68 1.77 14.55 -7.16
C THR A 68 2.03 13.76 -8.45
N GLY A 69 1.05 13.00 -8.92
CA GLY A 69 1.18 12.13 -10.09
C GLY A 69 1.78 10.75 -9.78
N ALA A 70 2.04 10.45 -8.52
CA ALA A 70 2.55 9.15 -8.10
C ALA A 70 1.40 8.14 -7.91
N ARG A 71 1.74 6.87 -7.96
CA ARG A 71 0.78 5.78 -7.73
C ARG A 71 0.90 5.26 -6.31
N PHE A 72 -0.26 4.84 -5.77
CA PHE A 72 -0.34 4.18 -4.47
C PHE A 72 -1.21 2.93 -4.63
N GLU A 73 -0.62 1.76 -4.37
CA GLU A 73 -1.31 0.48 -4.57
C GLU A 73 -1.06 -0.44 -3.36
N LEU A 74 -1.94 -1.42 -3.19
CA LEU A 74 -1.88 -2.33 -2.04
C LEU A 74 -1.73 -3.78 -2.50
N VAL A 75 -1.10 -4.60 -1.67
CA VAL A 75 -1.15 -6.06 -1.78
C VAL A 75 -1.93 -6.60 -0.59
N ILE A 76 -3.01 -7.31 -0.86
CA ILE A 76 -3.88 -7.89 0.16
C ILE A 76 -4.07 -9.37 -0.15
N ASP A 77 -3.79 -10.24 0.83
CA ASP A 77 -4.05 -11.67 0.68
C ASP A 77 -5.55 -11.87 0.42
N PRO A 78 -5.93 -12.51 -0.68
CA PRO A 78 -7.33 -12.69 -1.05
C PRO A 78 -8.09 -13.70 -0.18
N SER A 79 -7.43 -14.35 0.78
CA SER A 79 -8.07 -15.31 1.67
C SER A 79 -9.29 -14.69 2.37
N PRO A 80 -10.50 -15.23 2.19
CA PRO A 80 -11.70 -14.63 2.77
C PRO A 80 -11.76 -14.72 4.29
N SER A 81 -10.92 -15.55 4.91
CA SER A 81 -10.85 -15.69 6.37
C SER A 81 -9.92 -14.65 7.01
N GLY A 82 -9.11 -13.95 6.23
CA GLY A 82 -8.18 -12.94 6.74
C GLY A 82 -8.89 -11.68 7.23
N HIS A 83 -8.42 -11.13 8.35
CA HIS A 83 -8.97 -9.89 8.91
C HIS A 83 -8.85 -8.73 7.93
N VAL A 84 -7.67 -8.52 7.36
CA VAL A 84 -7.43 -7.40 6.43
C VAL A 84 -8.30 -7.54 5.20
N SER A 85 -8.44 -8.74 4.65
CA SER A 85 -9.30 -9.00 3.49
C SER A 85 -10.76 -8.66 3.79
N ARG A 86 -11.27 -9.08 4.97
CA ARG A 86 -12.66 -8.80 5.37
C ARG A 86 -12.92 -7.31 5.58
N VAL A 87 -12.02 -6.63 6.30
CA VAL A 87 -12.15 -5.20 6.56
C VAL A 87 -12.07 -4.41 5.25
N SER A 88 -11.14 -4.77 4.38
CA SER A 88 -10.99 -4.18 3.06
C SER A 88 -12.27 -4.30 2.24
N ALA A 89 -12.86 -5.49 2.22
CA ALA A 89 -14.11 -5.73 1.48
C ALA A 89 -15.27 -4.92 2.05
N LEU A 90 -15.39 -4.87 3.38
CA LEU A 90 -16.45 -4.10 4.05
C LEU A 90 -16.34 -2.60 3.78
N MET A 91 -15.12 -2.08 3.66
CA MET A 91 -14.88 -0.65 3.44
C MET A 91 -14.74 -0.27 1.97
N GLY A 92 -14.85 -1.23 1.05
CA GLY A 92 -14.77 -0.96 -0.38
C GLY A 92 -13.41 -0.45 -0.84
N ILE A 93 -12.33 -0.89 -0.20
CA ILE A 93 -10.97 -0.40 -0.48
C ILE A 93 -10.57 -0.63 -1.93
N ALA A 94 -10.90 -1.80 -2.49
CA ALA A 94 -10.55 -2.15 -3.87
C ALA A 94 -11.25 -1.25 -4.91
N ASP A 95 -12.34 -0.59 -4.55
CA ASP A 95 -13.04 0.35 -5.43
C ASP A 95 -12.31 1.70 -5.51
N VAL A 96 -11.43 1.98 -4.57
CA VAL A 96 -10.75 3.28 -4.45
C VAL A 96 -9.25 3.17 -4.69
N ILE A 97 -8.62 2.08 -4.23
CA ILE A 97 -7.19 1.84 -4.35
C ILE A 97 -6.98 0.55 -5.15
N SER A 98 -6.08 0.59 -6.13
CA SER A 98 -5.69 -0.63 -6.87
C SER A 98 -5.08 -1.65 -5.91
N THR A 99 -5.62 -2.86 -5.90
CA THR A 99 -5.14 -3.94 -5.04
C THR A 99 -4.67 -5.12 -5.87
N HIS A 100 -3.69 -5.85 -5.33
CA HIS A 100 -3.12 -7.03 -5.96
C HIS A 100 -3.08 -8.18 -4.97
N ASP A 101 -3.15 -9.41 -5.46
CA ASP A 101 -3.14 -10.62 -4.63
C ASP A 101 -1.74 -10.98 -4.16
N THR A 102 -0.71 -10.58 -4.90
CA THR A 102 0.68 -10.88 -4.59
C THR A 102 1.57 -9.65 -4.75
N ARG A 103 2.68 -9.65 -4.01
CA ARG A 103 3.70 -8.62 -4.13
C ARG A 103 4.25 -8.51 -5.55
N ARG A 104 4.46 -9.66 -6.21
CA ARG A 104 4.93 -9.72 -7.60
C ARG A 104 4.00 -8.97 -8.53
N ASP A 105 2.70 -9.19 -8.41
CA ASP A 105 1.71 -8.53 -9.26
C ASP A 105 1.69 -7.03 -9.02
N GLY A 106 1.81 -6.60 -7.76
CA GLY A 106 1.88 -5.19 -7.41
C GLY A 106 3.10 -4.50 -7.99
N ILE A 107 4.27 -5.10 -7.85
CA ILE A 107 5.52 -4.56 -8.41
C ILE A 107 5.42 -4.50 -9.95
N ARG A 108 4.89 -5.56 -10.56
CA ARG A 108 4.70 -5.61 -12.01
C ARG A 108 3.78 -4.49 -12.50
N SER A 109 2.71 -4.21 -11.77
CA SER A 109 1.77 -3.13 -12.11
C SER A 109 2.46 -1.77 -12.14
N LEU A 110 3.28 -1.47 -11.13
CA LEU A 110 4.03 -0.19 -11.08
C LEU A 110 5.06 -0.12 -12.20
N SER A 111 5.76 -1.21 -12.49
CA SER A 111 6.74 -1.27 -13.58
C SER A 111 6.10 -1.08 -14.95
N ALA A 112 4.95 -1.72 -15.18
CA ALA A 112 4.22 -1.59 -16.44
C ALA A 112 3.74 -0.15 -16.66
N ALA A 113 3.29 0.53 -15.60
CA ALA A 113 2.88 1.92 -15.68
C ALA A 113 4.05 2.84 -16.04
N ALA A 114 5.23 2.61 -15.43
CA ALA A 114 6.44 3.38 -15.74
C ALA A 114 6.88 3.16 -17.20
N ASP A 115 6.84 1.92 -17.67
CA ASP A 115 7.19 1.58 -19.06
C ASP A 115 6.20 2.23 -20.05
N GLY A 116 4.91 2.26 -19.70
CA GLY A 116 3.89 2.92 -20.50
C GLY A 116 4.11 4.43 -20.60
N GLU A 117 4.62 5.06 -19.58
CA GLU A 117 4.90 6.50 -19.56
C GLU A 117 6.08 6.89 -20.43
N THR A 118 6.98 5.97 -20.73
CA THR A 118 8.15 6.23 -21.56
C THR A 118 7.88 6.16 -23.06
N LEU A 119 6.72 5.67 -23.40
CA LEU A 119 6.29 5.58 -24.80
C LEU A 119 5.60 6.86 -25.25
#